data_d52c656ba8e9630e210f8c7b415f9303
#
_entry.id   d52c656ba8e9630e210f8c7b415f9303
#
_cell.length_a   1.000
_cell.length_b   1.000
_cell.length_c   1.000
_cell.angle_alpha   90.00
_cell.angle_beta   90.00
_cell.angle_gamma   90.00
#
_symmetry.space_group_name_H-M   'P 1'
#
loop_
_entity.id
_entity.type
_entity.pdbx_description
1 polymer ?
#
loop_
_entity_poly.entity_id
_entity_poly.type
_entity_poly.pdbx_seq_one_letter_code
_entity_poly.pdbx_strand_id
1 'polypeptide(L)'
;LHGSSAASDVYKRQVTTGDTLSDPKDLVVLERMEFPEPVISLAVEPKSKPDQEKMSIALGKLAQEDPSFRVSSDEESGQTIISGMGELHLEVLVERMKREFSVEANVGKPQVAYREAITKSVECEAKYAKQSGGKGQYGHVLMRMEPAEEEFEFVDEIKGGAIPKEYIPAVSKGVKEQLQNGVVAGYPLQGVKVTLYDGSFHEVDSSEMAFKLAGSMAAKDGAMKASPILLEPMMSVEVVTPEDYMGDVVGDLNRRRGQVQNMEDIPSGKAITALVPLAEMFGYATDLRSATQGRATYTMEFEKYLDVPSNL
;
A
#
# COMPACT_ATOMS: atom_id res chain seq x y z
N LEU A 1 -46.79 10.81 -7.97
CA LEU A 1 -46.98 10.22 -6.70
C LEU A 1 -45.79 9.55 -6.22
N HIS A 2 -45.46 9.90 -5.12
CA HIS A 2 -45.13 8.94 -4.12
C HIS A 2 -43.71 8.95 -3.73
N GLY A 3 -43.32 10.11 -3.32
CA GLY A 3 -42.14 10.32 -2.53
C GLY A 3 -42.24 9.76 -1.13
N SER A 4 -42.31 8.45 -0.97
CA SER A 4 -41.88 7.86 0.27
C SER A 4 -40.67 6.96 -0.02
N SER A 5 -39.70 6.92 0.86
CA SER A 5 -38.54 6.04 0.77
C SER A 5 -38.97 4.57 0.57
N ALA A 6 -40.12 4.17 1.11
CA ALA A 6 -40.72 2.86 0.92
C ALA A 6 -41.11 2.55 -0.54
N ALA A 7 -41.52 3.55 -1.34
CA ALA A 7 -41.84 3.33 -2.75
C ALA A 7 -40.57 3.16 -3.61
N SER A 8 -39.47 3.76 -3.21
CA SER A 8 -38.15 3.62 -3.83
C SER A 8 -37.59 2.20 -3.65
N ASP A 9 -37.80 1.59 -2.49
CA ASP A 9 -37.37 0.22 -2.21
C ASP A 9 -38.09 -0.83 -3.06
N VAL A 10 -39.38 -0.62 -3.36
CA VAL A 10 -40.17 -1.53 -4.18
C VAL A 10 -39.63 -1.65 -5.61
N TYR A 11 -39.02 -0.58 -6.15
CA TYR A 11 -38.43 -0.59 -7.50
C TYR A 11 -36.95 -0.90 -7.54
N LYS A 12 -36.32 -1.33 -6.42
CA LYS A 12 -34.91 -1.67 -6.30
C LYS A 12 -33.95 -0.53 -6.72
N ARG A 13 -34.39 0.69 -6.67
CA ARG A 13 -33.53 1.87 -6.81
C ARG A 13 -33.26 2.40 -5.41
N GLN A 14 -32.09 2.14 -4.91
CA GLN A 14 -31.63 2.76 -3.68
C GLN A 14 -31.30 4.22 -3.97
N VAL A 15 -31.81 5.12 -3.14
CA VAL A 15 -31.48 6.54 -3.16
C VAL A 15 -30.40 6.76 -2.12
N THR A 16 -29.33 7.40 -2.53
CA THR A 16 -28.21 7.74 -1.67
C THR A 16 -28.29 9.21 -1.24
N THR A 17 -27.57 9.58 -0.19
CA THR A 17 -27.48 10.97 0.27
C THR A 17 -26.89 11.83 -0.85
N GLY A 18 -27.60 12.88 -1.25
CA GLY A 18 -27.22 13.76 -2.34
C GLY A 18 -27.95 13.51 -3.65
N ASP A 19 -28.74 12.43 -3.77
CA ASP A 19 -29.56 12.19 -4.95
C ASP A 19 -30.74 13.15 -5.02
N THR A 20 -31.04 13.63 -6.22
CA THR A 20 -32.24 14.43 -6.48
C THR A 20 -33.41 13.54 -6.90
N LEU A 21 -34.51 13.63 -6.18
CA LEU A 21 -35.77 12.99 -6.57
C LEU A 21 -36.66 14.00 -7.27
N SER A 22 -37.02 13.74 -8.53
CA SER A 22 -37.90 14.60 -9.32
C SER A 22 -39.02 13.81 -10.00
N ASP A 23 -40.06 14.53 -10.42
CA ASP A 23 -41.11 13.95 -11.27
C ASP A 23 -40.51 13.60 -12.63
N PRO A 24 -40.76 12.37 -13.19
CA PRO A 24 -40.29 11.99 -14.52
C PRO A 24 -40.75 12.93 -15.65
N LYS A 25 -41.80 13.75 -15.44
CA LYS A 25 -42.31 14.72 -16.41
C LYS A 25 -41.68 16.10 -16.27
N ASP A 26 -41.16 16.40 -15.06
CA ASP A 26 -40.47 17.67 -14.76
C ASP A 26 -39.13 17.35 -14.12
N LEU A 27 -38.14 17.09 -14.97
CA LEU A 27 -36.78 16.75 -14.54
C LEU A 27 -36.05 18.01 -14.04
N VAL A 28 -35.99 18.16 -12.74
CA VAL A 28 -35.18 19.18 -12.07
C VAL A 28 -34.03 18.49 -11.35
N VAL A 29 -32.82 18.89 -11.65
CA VAL A 29 -31.62 18.45 -10.93
C VAL A 29 -31.20 19.57 -10.00
N LEU A 30 -31.21 19.31 -8.70
CA LEU A 30 -30.72 20.26 -7.70
C LEU A 30 -29.20 20.33 -7.72
N GLU A 31 -28.63 21.39 -7.18
CA GLU A 31 -27.21 21.55 -7.04
C GLU A 31 -26.60 20.36 -6.27
N ARG A 32 -25.46 19.85 -6.76
CA ARG A 32 -24.77 18.74 -6.11
C ARG A 32 -24.19 19.22 -4.79
N MET A 33 -24.43 18.46 -3.73
CA MET A 33 -23.73 18.68 -2.45
C MET A 33 -22.25 18.31 -2.61
N GLU A 34 -21.37 19.25 -2.31
CA GLU A 34 -19.94 19.00 -2.20
C GLU A 34 -19.62 18.58 -0.76
N PHE A 35 -19.11 17.36 -0.60
CA PHE A 35 -18.68 16.85 0.69
C PHE A 35 -17.19 17.09 0.83
N PRO A 36 -16.73 17.61 2.00
CA PRO A 36 -15.31 17.79 2.23
C PRO A 36 -14.57 16.44 2.23
N GLU A 37 -13.33 16.47 1.74
CA GLU A 37 -12.47 15.29 1.75
C GLU A 37 -12.19 14.81 3.18
N PRO A 38 -12.17 13.49 3.42
CA PRO A 38 -11.80 12.94 4.71
C PRO A 38 -10.39 13.37 5.13
N VAL A 39 -10.20 13.62 6.41
CA VAL A 39 -8.93 14.14 6.95
C VAL A 39 -8.18 13.16 7.86
N ILE A 40 -8.84 12.09 8.28
CA ILE A 40 -8.27 11.04 9.14
C ILE A 40 -8.60 9.68 8.54
N SER A 41 -7.63 8.77 8.63
CA SER A 41 -7.79 7.37 8.24
C SER A 41 -7.38 6.44 9.37
N LEU A 42 -8.13 5.35 9.54
CA LEU A 42 -7.86 4.28 10.49
C LEU A 42 -7.96 2.93 9.78
N ALA A 43 -7.14 1.98 10.20
CA ALA A 43 -7.27 0.60 9.79
C ALA A 43 -8.31 -0.11 10.67
N VAL A 44 -9.15 -0.93 10.07
CA VAL A 44 -10.17 -1.73 10.74
C VAL A 44 -9.99 -3.19 10.38
N GLU A 45 -9.82 -4.02 11.39
CA GLU A 45 -9.64 -5.46 11.23
C GLU A 45 -10.74 -6.22 11.99
N PRO A 46 -11.43 -7.17 11.33
CA PRO A 46 -12.42 -7.98 12.02
C PRO A 46 -11.75 -8.89 13.05
N LYS A 47 -12.36 -9.08 14.22
CA LYS A 47 -11.83 -9.98 15.25
C LYS A 47 -11.99 -11.46 14.90
N SER A 48 -12.88 -11.79 13.99
CA SER A 48 -13.16 -13.16 13.57
C SER A 48 -13.53 -13.25 12.08
N LYS A 49 -13.38 -14.43 11.48
CA LYS A 49 -13.79 -14.66 10.09
C LYS A 49 -15.28 -14.37 9.82
N PRO A 50 -16.25 -14.76 10.68
CA PRO A 50 -17.64 -14.36 10.51
C PRO A 50 -17.88 -12.86 10.56
N ASP A 51 -17.05 -12.11 11.29
CA ASP A 51 -17.17 -10.66 11.37
C ASP A 51 -16.67 -9.96 10.10
N GLN A 52 -15.83 -10.61 9.29
CA GLN A 52 -15.33 -10.03 8.05
C GLN A 52 -16.43 -9.73 7.03
N GLU A 53 -17.34 -10.70 6.81
CA GLU A 53 -18.46 -10.51 5.89
C GLU A 53 -19.45 -9.46 6.42
N LYS A 54 -19.78 -9.53 7.72
CA LYS A 54 -20.64 -8.56 8.37
C LYS A 54 -20.03 -7.15 8.34
N MET A 55 -18.72 -7.03 8.54
CA MET A 55 -18.00 -5.77 8.49
C MET A 55 -18.08 -5.12 7.11
N SER A 56 -17.87 -5.88 6.05
CA SER A 56 -18.00 -5.37 4.68
C SER A 56 -19.40 -4.84 4.38
N ILE A 57 -20.43 -5.55 4.83
CA ILE A 57 -21.84 -5.13 4.68
C ILE A 57 -22.13 -3.87 5.50
N ALA A 58 -21.65 -3.82 6.76
CA ALA A 58 -21.85 -2.70 7.65
C ALA A 58 -21.19 -1.44 7.12
N LEU A 59 -19.90 -1.53 6.71
CA LEU A 59 -19.14 -0.43 6.13
C LEU A 59 -19.77 0.09 4.85
N GLY A 60 -20.24 -0.81 3.97
CA GLY A 60 -20.95 -0.43 2.75
C GLY A 60 -22.24 0.35 3.02
N LYS A 61 -23.02 -0.03 4.04
CA LYS A 61 -24.22 0.71 4.44
C LYS A 61 -23.91 2.06 5.06
N LEU A 62 -22.94 2.11 5.96
CA LEU A 62 -22.50 3.36 6.58
C LEU A 62 -21.96 4.35 5.54
N ALA A 63 -21.22 3.89 4.53
CA ALA A 63 -20.74 4.74 3.44
C ALA A 63 -21.86 5.25 2.50
N GLN A 64 -22.98 4.52 2.39
CA GLN A 64 -24.15 4.99 1.66
C GLN A 64 -24.93 6.08 2.43
N GLU A 65 -24.94 6.00 3.76
CA GLU A 65 -25.62 6.98 4.62
C GLU A 65 -24.81 8.29 4.75
N ASP A 66 -23.48 8.17 4.79
CA ASP A 66 -22.57 9.29 5.02
C ASP A 66 -21.54 9.42 3.89
N PRO A 67 -21.72 10.35 2.96
CA PRO A 67 -20.79 10.59 1.86
C PRO A 67 -19.42 11.14 2.28
N SER A 68 -19.28 11.65 3.50
CA SER A 68 -17.99 12.08 4.06
C SER A 68 -17.18 10.92 4.66
N PHE A 69 -17.78 9.73 4.75
CA PHE A 69 -17.14 8.50 5.16
C PHE A 69 -16.72 7.68 3.96
N ARG A 70 -15.46 7.32 3.88
CA ARG A 70 -14.91 6.48 2.80
C ARG A 70 -14.34 5.18 3.33
N VAL A 71 -14.48 4.13 2.54
CA VAL A 71 -13.92 2.82 2.80
C VAL A 71 -13.05 2.43 1.62
N SER A 72 -11.81 2.08 1.87
CA SER A 72 -10.87 1.56 0.88
C SER A 72 -10.17 0.31 1.41
N SER A 73 -9.66 -0.49 0.52
CA SER A 73 -8.74 -1.57 0.86
C SER A 73 -7.35 -1.16 0.42
N ASP A 74 -6.40 -1.26 1.30
CA ASP A 74 -5.00 -1.11 0.94
C ASP A 74 -4.54 -2.40 0.25
N GLU A 75 -4.17 -2.30 -1.01
CA GLU A 75 -3.76 -3.45 -1.83
C GLU A 75 -2.46 -4.09 -1.32
N GLU A 76 -1.61 -3.33 -0.66
CA GLU A 76 -0.30 -3.77 -0.21
C GLU A 76 -0.35 -4.45 1.16
N SER A 77 -1.04 -3.86 2.13
CA SER A 77 -1.19 -4.45 3.46
C SER A 77 -2.40 -5.38 3.58
N GLY A 78 -3.34 -5.31 2.62
CA GLY A 78 -4.61 -6.03 2.67
C GLY A 78 -5.57 -5.51 3.74
N GLN A 79 -5.26 -4.39 4.39
CA GLN A 79 -6.09 -3.82 5.43
C GLN A 79 -7.29 -3.07 4.86
N THR A 80 -8.41 -3.11 5.58
CA THR A 80 -9.54 -2.23 5.33
C THR A 80 -9.30 -0.89 6.02
N ILE A 81 -9.24 0.18 5.24
CA ILE A 81 -9.04 1.55 5.71
C ILE A 81 -10.38 2.27 5.70
N ILE A 82 -10.72 2.88 6.81
CA ILE A 82 -11.86 3.80 6.93
C ILE A 82 -11.34 5.23 7.07
N SER A 83 -11.94 6.15 6.32
CA SER A 83 -11.55 7.56 6.33
C SER A 83 -12.76 8.44 6.64
N GLY A 84 -12.55 9.48 7.43
CA GLY A 84 -13.62 10.37 7.90
C GLY A 84 -13.13 11.76 8.29
N MET A 85 -14.06 12.60 8.73
CA MET A 85 -13.85 14.03 9.01
C MET A 85 -13.11 14.31 10.32
N GLY A 86 -12.90 13.29 11.15
CA GLY A 86 -12.23 13.45 12.44
C GLY A 86 -12.31 12.17 13.27
N GLU A 87 -11.55 12.15 14.35
CA GLU A 87 -11.44 11.01 15.25
C GLU A 87 -12.79 10.59 15.83
N LEU A 88 -13.53 11.55 16.40
CA LEU A 88 -14.86 11.32 16.92
C LEU A 88 -15.85 10.79 15.87
N HIS A 89 -15.76 11.28 14.64
CA HIS A 89 -16.59 10.79 13.54
C HIS A 89 -16.35 9.29 13.29
N LEU A 90 -15.11 8.86 13.19
CA LEU A 90 -14.76 7.46 12.98
C LEU A 90 -15.10 6.60 14.21
N GLU A 91 -14.91 7.09 15.43
CA GLU A 91 -15.30 6.40 16.66
C GLU A 91 -16.81 6.12 16.70
N VAL A 92 -17.64 7.11 16.35
CA VAL A 92 -19.11 6.94 16.27
C VAL A 92 -19.47 5.87 15.24
N LEU A 93 -18.83 5.86 14.06
CA LEU A 93 -19.11 4.87 13.02
C LEU A 93 -18.67 3.45 13.44
N VAL A 94 -17.54 3.31 14.12
CA VAL A 94 -17.10 2.03 14.69
C VAL A 94 -18.06 1.54 15.78
N GLU A 95 -18.54 2.43 16.64
CA GLU A 95 -19.53 2.08 17.65
C GLU A 95 -20.89 1.68 17.02
N ARG A 96 -21.29 2.35 15.93
CA ARG A 96 -22.47 1.95 15.15
C ARG A 96 -22.31 0.56 14.52
N MET A 97 -21.12 0.25 13.96
CA MET A 97 -20.85 -1.11 13.46
C MET A 97 -21.09 -2.16 14.54
N LYS A 98 -20.62 -1.90 15.76
CA LYS A 98 -20.80 -2.82 16.88
C LYS A 98 -22.27 -2.95 17.31
N ARG A 99 -22.99 -1.83 17.47
CA ARG A 99 -24.37 -1.82 17.99
C ARG A 99 -25.41 -2.25 16.98
N GLU A 100 -25.32 -1.75 15.76
CA GLU A 100 -26.36 -1.98 14.73
C GLU A 100 -26.13 -3.24 13.94
N PHE A 101 -24.86 -3.61 13.71
CA PHE A 101 -24.49 -4.74 12.86
C PHE A 101 -23.89 -5.93 13.63
N SER A 102 -23.68 -5.78 14.94
CA SER A 102 -23.04 -6.79 15.79
C SER A 102 -21.68 -7.25 15.24
N VAL A 103 -20.86 -6.27 14.79
CA VAL A 103 -19.50 -6.48 14.27
C VAL A 103 -18.51 -6.01 15.31
N GLU A 104 -17.61 -6.89 15.74
CA GLU A 104 -16.46 -6.52 16.55
C GLU A 104 -15.22 -6.38 15.66
N ALA A 105 -14.57 -5.23 15.73
CA ALA A 105 -13.36 -4.92 14.98
C ALA A 105 -12.28 -4.33 15.90
N ASN A 106 -11.02 -4.61 15.56
CA ASN A 106 -9.88 -3.88 16.07
C ASN A 106 -9.67 -2.64 15.21
N VAL A 107 -9.42 -1.51 15.85
CA VAL A 107 -9.18 -0.25 15.17
C VAL A 107 -7.80 0.25 15.54
N GLY A 108 -7.02 0.67 14.56
CA GLY A 108 -5.67 1.14 14.78
C GLY A 108 -5.16 2.05 13.67
N LYS A 109 -3.90 2.45 13.76
CA LYS A 109 -3.24 3.17 12.67
C LYS A 109 -3.05 2.23 11.48
N PRO A 110 -3.19 2.70 10.23
CA PRO A 110 -2.87 1.91 9.05
C PRO A 110 -1.42 1.42 9.11
N GLN A 111 -1.18 0.24 8.57
CA GLN A 111 0.18 -0.24 8.37
C GLN A 111 0.84 0.54 7.24
N VAL A 112 2.10 0.89 7.44
CA VAL A 112 2.91 1.50 6.39
C VAL A 112 3.43 0.40 5.48
N ALA A 113 3.25 0.54 4.18
CA ALA A 113 3.75 -0.38 3.18
C ALA A 113 5.24 -0.12 2.93
N TYR A 114 6.09 -0.65 3.78
CA TYR A 114 7.53 -0.64 3.57
C TYR A 114 7.92 -1.51 2.37
N ARG A 115 9.09 -1.24 1.80
CA ARG A 115 9.73 -2.03 0.75
C ARG A 115 11.16 -2.37 1.16
N GLU A 116 11.74 -3.32 0.47
CA GLU A 116 13.18 -3.59 0.56
C GLU A 116 13.84 -3.29 -0.79
N ALA A 117 15.11 -2.96 -0.78
CA ALA A 117 15.92 -2.78 -1.98
C ALA A 117 17.33 -3.32 -1.74
N ILE A 118 18.03 -3.65 -2.81
CA ILE A 118 19.45 -3.97 -2.76
C ILE A 118 20.29 -2.78 -3.20
N THR A 119 21.49 -2.63 -2.63
CA THR A 119 22.38 -1.50 -2.94
C THR A 119 23.61 -1.90 -3.73
N LYS A 120 23.89 -3.20 -3.86
CA LYS A 120 25.10 -3.71 -4.54
C LYS A 120 24.74 -4.78 -5.55
N SER A 121 25.54 -4.84 -6.61
CA SER A 121 25.54 -5.96 -7.55
C SER A 121 26.25 -7.16 -6.92
N VAL A 122 25.68 -8.35 -7.04
CA VAL A 122 26.23 -9.59 -6.52
C VAL A 122 25.99 -10.76 -7.46
N GLU A 123 26.89 -11.72 -7.44
CA GLU A 123 26.67 -13.03 -8.04
C GLU A 123 26.16 -14.00 -6.98
N CYS A 124 25.18 -14.80 -7.34
CA CYS A 124 24.58 -15.79 -6.47
C CYS A 124 24.36 -17.12 -7.20
N GLU A 125 24.53 -18.17 -6.46
CA GLU A 125 24.44 -19.55 -6.95
C GLU A 125 23.59 -20.36 -5.98
N ALA A 126 22.70 -21.20 -6.50
CA ALA A 126 22.04 -22.20 -5.69
C ALA A 126 21.85 -23.50 -6.45
N LYS A 127 22.09 -24.57 -5.74
CA LYS A 127 21.88 -25.94 -6.19
C LYS A 127 20.85 -26.62 -5.31
N TYR A 128 19.70 -26.90 -5.88
CA TYR A 128 18.69 -27.73 -5.24
C TYR A 128 18.85 -29.18 -5.71
N ALA A 129 19.35 -30.04 -4.84
CA ALA A 129 19.51 -31.48 -5.12
C ALA A 129 18.91 -32.28 -3.96
N LYS A 130 17.90 -33.08 -4.23
CA LYS A 130 17.27 -33.96 -3.25
C LYS A 130 17.03 -35.32 -3.86
N GLN A 131 17.49 -36.36 -3.15
CA GLN A 131 17.30 -37.75 -3.53
C GLN A 131 16.63 -38.49 -2.37
N SER A 132 15.41 -38.97 -2.59
CA SER A 132 14.65 -39.71 -1.58
C SER A 132 13.98 -40.90 -2.27
N GLY A 133 14.74 -42.04 -2.32
CA GLY A 133 14.21 -43.35 -2.66
C GLY A 133 13.38 -43.47 -3.95
N GLY A 134 13.84 -42.89 -5.08
CA GLY A 134 13.13 -42.88 -6.36
C GLY A 134 13.71 -41.84 -7.31
N LYS A 135 12.86 -41.20 -8.16
CA LYS A 135 13.25 -40.07 -9.01
C LYS A 135 13.72 -38.91 -8.14
N GLY A 136 14.98 -38.46 -8.33
CA GLY A 136 15.56 -37.34 -7.63
C GLY A 136 14.94 -35.98 -8.07
N GLN A 137 15.40 -34.92 -7.43
CA GLN A 137 15.11 -33.54 -7.84
C GLN A 137 16.40 -32.78 -7.99
N TYR A 138 16.59 -32.09 -9.10
CA TYR A 138 17.81 -31.37 -9.41
C TYR A 138 17.52 -30.09 -10.14
N GLY A 139 18.05 -28.97 -9.62
CA GLY A 139 18.05 -27.66 -10.26
C GLY A 139 19.27 -26.88 -9.77
N HIS A 140 20.04 -26.29 -10.70
CA HIS A 140 21.23 -25.52 -10.39
C HIS A 140 21.25 -24.25 -11.24
N VAL A 141 21.37 -23.10 -10.62
CA VAL A 141 21.33 -21.78 -11.25
C VAL A 141 22.46 -20.89 -10.76
N LEU A 142 23.05 -20.13 -11.69
CA LEU A 142 23.97 -19.05 -11.40
C LEU A 142 23.33 -17.75 -11.93
N MET A 143 23.16 -16.78 -11.05
CA MET A 143 22.50 -15.53 -11.36
C MET A 143 23.34 -14.34 -10.88
N ARG A 144 23.12 -13.20 -11.53
CA ARG A 144 23.58 -11.88 -11.07
C ARG A 144 22.38 -11.07 -10.67
N MET A 145 22.46 -10.44 -9.51
CA MET A 145 21.44 -9.50 -9.01
C MET A 145 22.04 -8.11 -8.95
N GLU A 146 21.33 -7.13 -9.47
CA GLU A 146 21.78 -5.74 -9.57
C GLU A 146 20.63 -4.79 -9.22
N PRO A 147 20.92 -3.62 -8.59
CA PRO A 147 19.90 -2.57 -8.45
C PRO A 147 19.38 -2.13 -9.82
N ALA A 148 18.08 -1.86 -9.93
CA ALA A 148 17.42 -1.41 -11.15
C ALA A 148 16.42 -0.29 -10.87
N GLU A 149 16.08 0.47 -11.92
CA GLU A 149 15.03 1.50 -11.83
C GLU A 149 13.62 0.88 -11.91
N GLU A 150 13.48 -0.20 -12.67
CA GLU A 150 12.22 -0.93 -12.76
C GLU A 150 12.01 -1.81 -11.51
N GLU A 151 10.76 -2.04 -11.17
CA GLU A 151 10.40 -2.84 -9.99
C GLU A 151 11.04 -4.23 -10.02
N PHE A 152 10.99 -4.91 -11.16
CA PHE A 152 11.61 -6.23 -11.38
C PHE A 152 11.91 -6.48 -12.84
N GLU A 153 13.16 -6.79 -13.16
CA GLU A 153 13.62 -7.20 -14.49
C GLU A 153 14.27 -8.59 -14.40
N PHE A 154 13.86 -9.50 -15.28
CA PHE A 154 14.50 -10.80 -15.40
C PHE A 154 15.08 -10.98 -16.80
N VAL A 155 16.38 -11.26 -16.88
CA VAL A 155 17.14 -11.43 -18.12
C VAL A 155 17.66 -12.86 -18.24
N ASP A 156 17.42 -13.47 -19.39
CA ASP A 156 17.97 -14.77 -19.77
C ASP A 156 19.20 -14.59 -20.64
N GLU A 157 20.38 -14.94 -20.12
CA GLU A 157 21.67 -14.96 -20.81
C GLU A 157 22.25 -16.38 -20.94
N ILE A 158 21.44 -17.43 -20.77
CA ILE A 158 21.91 -18.82 -20.87
C ILE A 158 22.50 -19.11 -22.24
N LYS A 159 23.70 -19.65 -22.24
CA LYS A 159 24.44 -20.08 -23.44
C LYS A 159 24.63 -21.59 -23.48
N GLY A 160 24.67 -22.14 -24.69
CA GLY A 160 25.01 -23.57 -24.87
C GLY A 160 24.02 -24.58 -24.31
N GLY A 161 22.80 -24.14 -23.88
CA GLY A 161 21.80 -25.05 -23.33
C GLY A 161 22.13 -25.57 -21.90
N ALA A 162 22.91 -24.81 -21.12
CA ALA A 162 23.26 -25.17 -19.76
C ALA A 162 22.00 -25.39 -18.87
N ILE A 163 20.93 -24.66 -19.16
CA ILE A 163 19.59 -24.90 -18.61
C ILE A 163 18.63 -25.03 -19.80
N PRO A 164 17.81 -26.10 -19.88
CA PRO A 164 16.74 -26.21 -20.87
C PRO A 164 15.76 -25.03 -20.80
N LYS A 165 15.37 -24.49 -21.95
CA LYS A 165 14.50 -23.30 -22.06
C LYS A 165 13.17 -23.45 -21.30
N GLU A 166 12.66 -24.67 -21.20
CA GLU A 166 11.43 -25.00 -20.49
C GLU A 166 11.50 -24.70 -18.97
N TYR A 167 12.70 -24.71 -18.35
CA TYR A 167 12.88 -24.46 -16.91
C TYR A 167 13.14 -22.98 -16.58
N ILE A 168 13.51 -22.15 -17.55
CA ILE A 168 13.82 -20.73 -17.33
C ILE A 168 12.62 -19.95 -16.75
N PRO A 169 11.38 -20.13 -17.24
CA PRO A 169 10.20 -19.49 -16.62
C PRO A 169 9.98 -19.90 -15.16
N ALA A 170 10.31 -21.15 -14.82
CA ALA A 170 10.21 -21.64 -13.43
C ALA A 170 11.22 -20.94 -12.51
N VAL A 171 12.45 -20.72 -12.99
CA VAL A 171 13.47 -19.93 -12.26
C VAL A 171 12.96 -18.52 -12.00
N SER A 172 12.50 -17.83 -13.04
CA SER A 172 11.95 -16.46 -12.93
C SER A 172 10.79 -16.39 -11.92
N LYS A 173 9.88 -17.36 -11.96
CA LYS A 173 8.77 -17.46 -11.02
C LYS A 173 9.26 -17.66 -9.57
N GLY A 174 10.25 -18.52 -9.36
CA GLY A 174 10.83 -18.77 -8.04
C GLY A 174 11.53 -17.53 -7.48
N VAL A 175 12.26 -16.80 -8.32
CA VAL A 175 12.88 -15.52 -7.97
C VAL A 175 11.80 -14.51 -7.56
N LYS A 176 10.79 -14.29 -8.41
CA LYS A 176 9.73 -13.33 -8.15
C LYS A 176 8.97 -13.60 -6.84
N GLU A 177 8.61 -14.85 -6.59
CA GLU A 177 7.96 -15.25 -5.33
C GLU A 177 8.84 -15.01 -4.10
N GLN A 178 10.16 -15.22 -4.22
CA GLN A 178 11.09 -14.93 -3.11
C GLN A 178 11.21 -13.44 -2.84
N LEU A 179 11.27 -12.61 -3.88
CA LEU A 179 11.38 -11.16 -3.72
C LEU A 179 10.15 -10.56 -3.03
N GLN A 180 8.98 -11.17 -3.16
CA GLN A 180 7.76 -10.73 -2.44
C GLN A 180 7.85 -10.93 -0.92
N ASN A 181 8.72 -11.82 -0.45
CA ASN A 181 8.88 -12.11 0.98
C ASN A 181 10.04 -11.35 1.64
N GLY A 182 10.79 -10.57 0.87
CA GLY A 182 11.94 -9.81 1.36
C GLY A 182 13.02 -10.65 2.05
N VAL A 183 13.99 -9.99 2.65
CA VAL A 183 15.10 -10.61 3.39
C VAL A 183 15.52 -9.85 4.65
N VAL A 184 15.03 -8.62 4.85
CA VAL A 184 15.34 -7.77 6.00
C VAL A 184 14.23 -7.84 7.04
N ALA A 185 13.03 -7.42 6.64
CA ALA A 185 11.86 -7.30 7.51
C ALA A 185 10.61 -8.01 6.95
N GLY A 186 10.76 -8.69 5.81
CA GLY A 186 9.68 -9.45 5.17
C GLY A 186 8.80 -8.61 4.23
N TYR A 187 9.26 -7.42 3.86
CA TYR A 187 8.57 -6.58 2.87
C TYR A 187 9.04 -6.89 1.45
N PRO A 188 8.19 -6.68 0.43
CA PRO A 188 8.56 -6.91 -0.95
C PRO A 188 9.83 -6.16 -1.34
N LEU A 189 10.76 -6.87 -1.99
CA LEU A 189 12.00 -6.33 -2.49
C LEU A 189 11.79 -5.86 -3.93
N GLN A 190 12.06 -4.59 -4.20
CA GLN A 190 11.86 -3.93 -5.49
C GLN A 190 13.15 -3.32 -6.04
N GLY A 191 13.12 -2.87 -7.29
CA GLY A 191 14.26 -2.24 -7.93
C GLY A 191 15.38 -3.25 -8.19
N VAL A 192 15.06 -4.45 -8.71
CA VAL A 192 16.03 -5.54 -8.89
C VAL A 192 16.01 -6.08 -10.30
N LYS A 193 17.18 -6.10 -10.92
CA LYS A 193 17.46 -6.84 -12.12
C LYS A 193 18.14 -8.15 -11.78
N VAL A 194 17.60 -9.25 -12.30
CA VAL A 194 18.15 -10.59 -12.12
C VAL A 194 18.51 -11.15 -13.48
N THR A 195 19.79 -11.44 -13.69
CA THR A 195 20.32 -12.04 -14.91
C THR A 195 20.69 -13.50 -14.64
N LEU A 196 19.99 -14.42 -15.27
CA LEU A 196 20.32 -15.85 -15.26
C LEU A 196 21.34 -16.12 -16.37
N TYR A 197 22.60 -16.41 -16.03
CA TYR A 197 23.66 -16.52 -17.01
C TYR A 197 24.26 -17.91 -17.17
N ASP A 198 24.11 -18.78 -16.15
CA ASP A 198 24.63 -20.17 -16.21
C ASP A 198 23.85 -21.10 -15.25
N GLY A 199 24.14 -22.39 -15.32
CA GLY A 199 23.57 -23.40 -14.47
C GLY A 199 23.89 -24.79 -14.94
N SER A 200 23.22 -25.80 -14.39
CA SER A 200 23.28 -27.16 -14.90
C SER A 200 21.99 -27.91 -14.65
N PHE A 201 21.73 -28.92 -15.44
CA PHE A 201 20.56 -29.78 -15.31
C PHE A 201 20.98 -31.26 -15.30
N HIS A 202 20.07 -32.11 -14.87
CA HIS A 202 20.20 -33.56 -14.90
C HIS A 202 19.06 -34.17 -15.72
N GLU A 203 19.36 -34.98 -16.71
CA GLU A 203 18.36 -35.49 -17.69
C GLU A 203 17.16 -36.18 -17.04
N VAL A 204 17.35 -36.85 -15.90
CA VAL A 204 16.33 -37.65 -15.21
C VAL A 204 15.68 -36.89 -14.04
N ASP A 205 16.49 -36.15 -13.27
CA ASP A 205 16.09 -35.61 -11.97
C ASP A 205 15.69 -34.10 -12.03
N SER A 206 15.95 -33.44 -13.16
CA SER A 206 15.52 -32.04 -13.33
C SER A 206 14.02 -31.91 -13.52
N SER A 207 13.46 -30.85 -12.94
CA SER A 207 12.05 -30.52 -13.03
C SER A 207 11.83 -29.02 -12.84
N GLU A 208 10.70 -28.50 -13.33
CA GLU A 208 10.30 -27.11 -13.11
C GLU A 208 10.30 -26.73 -11.62
N MET A 209 9.80 -27.62 -10.75
CA MET A 209 9.78 -27.38 -9.31
C MET A 209 11.19 -27.26 -8.73
N ALA A 210 12.14 -28.09 -9.16
CA ALA A 210 13.52 -28.04 -8.68
C ALA A 210 14.20 -26.72 -9.12
N PHE A 211 13.98 -26.27 -10.35
CA PHE A 211 14.50 -25.00 -10.83
C PHE A 211 13.82 -23.79 -10.19
N LYS A 212 12.52 -23.86 -9.93
CA LYS A 212 11.81 -22.85 -9.14
C LYS A 212 12.41 -22.68 -7.74
N LEU A 213 12.67 -23.79 -7.04
CA LEU A 213 13.29 -23.78 -5.71
C LEU A 213 14.74 -23.29 -5.76
N ALA A 214 15.51 -23.70 -6.76
CA ALA A 214 16.89 -23.22 -6.95
C ALA A 214 16.91 -21.70 -7.19
N GLY A 215 16.01 -21.18 -8.05
CA GLY A 215 15.86 -19.75 -8.29
C GLY A 215 15.49 -18.96 -7.03
N SER A 216 14.53 -19.47 -6.25
CA SER A 216 14.14 -18.88 -4.97
C SER A 216 15.31 -18.84 -3.95
N MET A 217 16.04 -19.93 -3.82
CA MET A 217 17.20 -20.04 -2.92
C MET A 217 18.32 -19.07 -3.32
N ALA A 218 18.65 -19.02 -4.61
CA ALA A 218 19.68 -18.11 -5.14
C ALA A 218 19.29 -16.65 -4.96
N ALA A 219 18.02 -16.30 -5.21
CA ALA A 219 17.51 -14.94 -5.01
C ALA A 219 17.58 -14.52 -3.54
N LYS A 220 17.24 -15.41 -2.61
CA LYS A 220 17.34 -15.12 -1.17
C LYS A 220 18.78 -14.88 -0.74
N ASP A 221 19.71 -15.77 -1.13
CA ASP A 221 21.13 -15.63 -0.81
C ASP A 221 21.74 -14.38 -1.44
N GLY A 222 21.42 -14.10 -2.70
CA GLY A 222 21.87 -12.92 -3.41
C GLY A 222 21.36 -11.63 -2.76
N ALA A 223 20.07 -11.55 -2.44
CA ALA A 223 19.49 -10.38 -1.77
C ALA A 223 20.16 -10.11 -0.42
N MET A 224 20.41 -11.14 0.39
CA MET A 224 21.12 -10.97 1.67
C MET A 224 22.55 -10.47 1.50
N LYS A 225 23.26 -10.89 0.45
CA LYS A 225 24.64 -10.47 0.16
C LYS A 225 24.72 -9.07 -0.48
N ALA A 226 23.66 -8.62 -1.12
CA ALA A 226 23.60 -7.37 -1.88
C ALA A 226 23.44 -6.11 -1.02
N SER A 227 23.70 -6.20 0.30
CA SER A 227 23.49 -5.11 1.26
C SER A 227 22.06 -4.55 1.19
N PRO A 228 21.07 -5.35 1.56
CA PRO A 228 19.68 -4.95 1.48
C PRO A 228 19.36 -3.85 2.50
N ILE A 229 18.46 -2.95 2.12
CA ILE A 229 17.98 -1.82 2.92
C ILE A 229 16.46 -1.82 2.98
N LEU A 230 15.92 -1.20 4.02
CA LEU A 230 14.49 -0.94 4.17
C LEU A 230 14.16 0.43 3.56
N LEU A 231 13.06 0.50 2.82
CA LEU A 231 12.53 1.72 2.22
C LEU A 231 11.20 2.09 2.86
N GLU A 232 11.00 3.39 3.10
CA GLU A 232 9.74 3.96 3.59
C GLU A 232 9.09 4.84 2.51
N PRO A 233 7.74 4.82 2.42
CA PRO A 233 7.03 5.68 1.51
C PRO A 233 7.07 7.13 2.00
N MET A 234 7.51 8.02 1.12
CA MET A 234 7.56 9.46 1.34
C MET A 234 6.40 10.13 0.65
N MET A 235 5.75 11.01 1.38
CA MET A 235 4.60 11.78 0.91
C MET A 235 5.03 13.20 0.58
N SER A 236 4.60 13.70 -0.57
CA SER A 236 4.62 15.12 -0.89
C SER A 236 3.45 15.78 -0.18
N VAL A 237 3.74 16.62 0.80
CA VAL A 237 2.75 17.30 1.64
C VAL A 237 2.79 18.78 1.33
N GLU A 238 1.68 19.33 0.85
CA GLU A 238 1.52 20.77 0.68
C GLU A 238 0.60 21.32 1.78
N VAL A 239 1.09 22.28 2.54
CA VAL A 239 0.34 22.94 3.61
C VAL A 239 0.10 24.41 3.25
N VAL A 240 -1.16 24.81 3.22
CA VAL A 240 -1.56 26.21 3.04
C VAL A 240 -1.94 26.77 4.40
N THR A 241 -1.23 27.83 4.83
CA THR A 241 -1.39 28.44 6.15
C THR A 241 -1.24 29.96 6.11
N PRO A 242 -1.94 30.71 6.99
CA PRO A 242 -1.63 32.11 7.20
C PRO A 242 -0.17 32.29 7.68
N GLU A 243 0.43 33.42 7.34
CA GLU A 243 1.85 33.72 7.65
C GLU A 243 2.18 33.60 9.14
N ASP A 244 1.24 33.99 10.01
CA ASP A 244 1.39 33.94 11.47
C ASP A 244 1.68 32.54 12.01
N TYR A 245 1.25 31.49 11.32
CA TYR A 245 1.43 30.07 11.73
C TYR A 245 2.53 29.34 10.95
N MET A 246 3.20 30.00 10.00
CA MET A 246 4.22 29.39 9.16
C MET A 246 5.32 28.72 10.00
N GLY A 247 5.78 29.40 11.06
CA GLY A 247 6.83 28.89 11.94
C GLY A 247 6.44 27.58 12.66
N ASP A 248 5.21 27.53 13.15
CA ASP A 248 4.68 26.34 13.85
C ASP A 248 4.51 25.17 12.87
N VAL A 249 4.01 25.42 11.65
CA VAL A 249 3.85 24.41 10.61
C VAL A 249 5.21 23.84 10.19
N VAL A 250 6.19 24.69 9.88
CA VAL A 250 7.54 24.25 9.51
C VAL A 250 8.20 23.48 10.65
N GLY A 251 8.04 23.95 11.90
CA GLY A 251 8.53 23.26 13.10
C GLY A 251 7.94 21.86 13.26
N ASP A 252 6.62 21.70 13.06
CA ASP A 252 5.95 20.40 13.15
C ASP A 252 6.37 19.46 12.01
N LEU A 253 6.45 19.94 10.77
CA LEU A 253 6.92 19.15 9.63
C LEU A 253 8.36 18.64 9.85
N ASN A 254 9.26 19.49 10.37
CA ASN A 254 10.62 19.10 10.72
C ASN A 254 10.64 18.03 11.85
N ARG A 255 9.81 18.17 12.87
CA ARG A 255 9.66 17.18 13.95
C ARG A 255 9.23 15.81 13.41
N ARG A 256 8.43 15.80 12.33
CA ARG A 256 7.97 14.61 11.62
C ARG A 256 8.98 14.09 10.58
N ARG A 257 10.24 14.44 10.71
CA ARG A 257 11.30 14.09 9.74
C ARG A 257 11.04 14.64 8.33
N GLY A 258 10.18 15.64 8.22
CA GLY A 258 9.86 16.28 6.96
C GLY A 258 11.03 17.12 6.43
N GLN A 259 11.20 17.08 5.12
CA GLN A 259 12.18 17.90 4.40
C GLN A 259 11.41 18.95 3.61
N VAL A 260 11.45 20.19 4.09
CA VAL A 260 10.82 21.32 3.37
C VAL A 260 11.54 21.51 2.04
N GLN A 261 10.77 21.41 0.95
CA GLN A 261 11.27 21.52 -0.42
C GLN A 261 11.08 22.93 -0.97
N ASN A 262 9.94 23.53 -0.69
CA ASN A 262 9.56 24.83 -1.22
C ASN A 262 8.65 25.61 -0.25
N MET A 263 8.69 26.92 -0.35
CA MET A 263 7.75 27.83 0.32
C MET A 263 7.42 28.97 -0.61
N GLU A 264 6.14 29.17 -0.88
CA GLU A 264 5.65 30.19 -1.81
C GLU A 264 4.66 31.11 -1.12
N ASP A 265 4.69 32.38 -1.55
CA ASP A 265 3.68 33.37 -1.17
C ASP A 265 2.45 33.22 -2.06
N ILE A 266 1.31 33.01 -1.43
CA ILE A 266 0.02 32.93 -2.12
C ILE A 266 -0.96 33.98 -1.54
N PRO A 267 -2.02 34.35 -2.25
CA PRO A 267 -2.97 35.36 -1.76
C PRO A 267 -3.61 35.03 -0.39
N SER A 268 -3.69 33.76 -0.03
CA SER A 268 -4.26 33.28 1.24
C SER A 268 -3.24 33.08 2.36
N GLY A 269 -1.93 33.34 2.12
CA GLY A 269 -0.87 33.15 3.09
C GLY A 269 0.39 32.53 2.48
N LYS A 270 0.84 31.42 3.03
CA LYS A 270 2.02 30.66 2.58
C LYS A 270 1.61 29.24 2.17
N ALA A 271 2.13 28.77 1.05
CA ALA A 271 2.11 27.37 0.66
C ALA A 271 3.50 26.73 0.95
N ILE A 272 3.50 25.70 1.75
CA ILE A 272 4.72 25.00 2.21
C ILE A 272 4.67 23.58 1.66
N THR A 273 5.61 23.22 0.80
CA THR A 273 5.73 21.86 0.27
C THR A 273 6.87 21.14 0.99
N ALA A 274 6.59 19.97 1.53
CA ALA A 274 7.57 19.15 2.24
C ALA A 274 7.45 17.67 1.86
N LEU A 275 8.56 16.97 1.88
CA LEU A 275 8.63 15.53 1.73
C LEU A 275 8.66 14.89 3.12
N VAL A 276 7.64 14.13 3.50
CA VAL A 276 7.46 13.60 4.86
C VAL A 276 7.18 12.09 4.81
N PRO A 277 7.80 11.27 5.68
CA PRO A 277 7.47 9.84 5.76
C PRO A 277 6.00 9.62 6.12
N LEU A 278 5.33 8.70 5.42
CA LEU A 278 3.92 8.38 5.70
C LEU A 278 3.69 7.97 7.18
N ALA A 279 4.63 7.25 7.77
CA ALA A 279 4.54 6.84 9.17
C ALA A 279 4.37 8.02 10.15
N GLU A 280 4.92 9.18 9.81
CA GLU A 280 4.87 10.39 10.64
C GLU A 280 3.62 11.25 10.37
N MET A 281 2.86 10.92 9.33
CA MET A 281 1.68 11.71 8.92
C MET A 281 0.39 11.29 9.63
N PHE A 282 0.38 10.17 10.33
CA PHE A 282 -0.79 9.76 11.09
C PHE A 282 -1.13 10.77 12.20
N GLY A 283 -2.38 11.23 12.22
CA GLY A 283 -2.85 12.26 13.15
C GLY A 283 -2.49 13.71 12.77
N TYR A 284 -1.78 13.92 11.66
CA TYR A 284 -1.34 15.25 11.23
C TYR A 284 -2.48 16.27 11.08
N ALA A 285 -3.62 15.86 10.57
CA ALA A 285 -4.78 16.74 10.40
C ALA A 285 -5.24 17.37 11.73
N THR A 286 -5.25 16.57 12.79
CA THR A 286 -5.63 17.02 14.13
C THR A 286 -4.58 17.97 14.71
N ASP A 287 -3.30 17.64 14.57
CA ASP A 287 -2.20 18.46 15.07
C ASP A 287 -2.12 19.78 14.33
N LEU A 288 -2.26 19.77 12.99
CA LEU A 288 -2.29 20.98 12.16
C LEU A 288 -3.44 21.91 12.54
N ARG A 289 -4.65 21.38 12.72
CA ARG A 289 -5.82 22.16 13.17
C ARG A 289 -5.58 22.78 14.54
N SER A 290 -5.04 22.04 15.46
CA SER A 290 -4.74 22.55 16.80
C SER A 290 -3.70 23.65 16.77
N ALA A 291 -2.61 23.47 16.01
CA ALA A 291 -1.53 24.43 15.90
C ALA A 291 -1.95 25.73 15.19
N THR A 292 -2.87 25.65 14.23
CA THR A 292 -3.27 26.79 13.38
C THR A 292 -4.67 27.31 13.64
N GLN A 293 -5.30 26.87 14.72
CA GLN A 293 -6.69 27.22 15.07
C GLN A 293 -7.69 26.92 13.93
N GLY A 294 -7.43 25.84 13.19
CA GLY A 294 -8.25 25.43 12.05
C GLY A 294 -8.08 26.27 10.77
N ARG A 295 -7.08 27.15 10.71
CA ARG A 295 -6.87 28.06 9.57
C ARG A 295 -5.99 27.48 8.46
N ALA A 296 -5.26 26.41 8.72
CA ALA A 296 -4.45 25.73 7.72
C ALA A 296 -5.19 24.53 7.13
N THR A 297 -4.88 24.27 5.87
CA THR A 297 -5.29 23.07 5.13
C THR A 297 -4.06 22.37 4.60
N TYR A 298 -4.17 21.06 4.32
CA TYR A 298 -3.10 20.34 3.67
C TYR A 298 -3.62 19.32 2.65
N THR A 299 -2.78 19.00 1.69
CA THR A 299 -2.93 17.88 0.77
C THR A 299 -1.72 16.97 0.89
N MET A 300 -1.88 15.70 0.57
CA MET A 300 -0.82 14.70 0.68
C MET A 300 -0.95 13.69 -0.45
N GLU A 301 0.16 13.48 -1.17
CA GLU A 301 0.25 12.53 -2.26
C GLU A 301 1.52 11.68 -2.13
N PHE A 302 1.46 10.42 -2.57
CA PHE A 302 2.66 9.58 -2.62
C PHE A 302 3.65 10.13 -3.63
N GLU A 303 4.91 10.28 -3.23
CA GLU A 303 5.98 10.79 -4.11
C GLU A 303 6.93 9.67 -4.52
N LYS A 304 7.57 9.02 -3.56
CA LYS A 304 8.59 7.97 -3.79
C LYS A 304 8.92 7.20 -2.53
N TYR A 305 9.70 6.15 -2.68
CA TYR A 305 10.36 5.46 -1.58
C TYR A 305 11.75 6.03 -1.31
N LEU A 306 12.14 6.16 -0.05
CA LEU A 306 13.50 6.51 0.39
C LEU A 306 13.95 5.57 1.50
N ASP A 307 15.27 5.51 1.69
CA ASP A 307 15.91 4.70 2.71
C ASP A 307 15.45 5.10 4.11
N VAL A 308 15.07 4.11 4.91
CA VAL A 308 14.83 4.32 6.34
C VAL A 308 16.17 4.62 7.01
N PRO A 309 16.29 5.71 7.78
CA PRO A 309 17.51 6.00 8.50
C PRO A 309 17.92 4.87 9.44
N SER A 310 19.20 4.50 9.46
CA SER A 310 19.72 3.34 10.20
C SER A 310 19.61 3.43 11.72
N ASN A 311 19.20 4.61 12.25
CA ASN A 311 18.99 4.86 13.67
C ASN A 311 17.51 4.68 14.11
N LEU A 312 16.65 4.29 13.21
CA LEU A 312 15.23 3.95 13.43
C LEU A 312 15.02 2.46 13.32
#